data_80a37129ecaeee81d448a6e1be6a51cb
#
_entry.id   80a37129ecaeee81d448a6e1be6a51cb
#
_cell.length_a   1.000
_cell.length_b   1.000
_cell.length_c   1.000
_cell.angle_alpha   90.00
_cell.angle_beta   90.00
_cell.angle_gamma   90.00
#
_symmetry.space_group_name_H-M   'P 1'
#
loop_
_entity.id
_entity.type
_entity.pdbx_description
1 polymer ?
#
loop_
_entity_poly.entity_id
_entity_poly.type
_entity_poly.pdbx_seq_one_letter_code
_entity_poly.pdbx_strand_id
1 'polypeptide(L)'
;MSGGSDGARPGIGSQWIKANAIGGVINVALTFVAFLIGQLLGVSEPAAAMAVQSGFVVIATAALAFGLFVMGYLSGVVLRAKLPAFPMRNWLALYVVLGAIFGLISAVAWLTPETSPDIGPVDTDIVVAVAIGAVIVGVMIGAAVGSLQALILRPAAQGLGRWIACCALAGALFVLIVPAVLYGPQSGFAQELMIELVTLVVTILAAVILLPAVLRLRPH
;
A
#
# COMPACT_ATOMS: atom_id res chain seq x y z
N MET A 1 -12.03 -47.55 14.08
CA MET A 1 -11.73 -46.25 14.69
C MET A 1 -10.81 -45.51 13.75
N SER A 2 -11.39 -44.78 12.78
CA SER A 2 -10.65 -43.94 11.83
C SER A 2 -10.55 -42.55 12.42
N GLY A 3 -9.42 -42.25 13.05
CA GLY A 3 -9.06 -40.88 13.44
C GLY A 3 -8.77 -40.07 12.21
N GLY A 4 -9.80 -39.46 11.63
CA GLY A 4 -9.63 -38.42 10.62
C GLY A 4 -8.89 -37.27 11.28
N SER A 5 -7.64 -37.02 10.84
CA SER A 5 -6.92 -35.80 11.14
C SER A 5 -7.73 -34.67 10.49
N ASP A 6 -8.62 -34.03 11.26
CA ASP A 6 -9.19 -32.73 10.91
C ASP A 6 -8.01 -31.77 10.78
N GLY A 7 -7.52 -31.61 9.56
CA GLY A 7 -6.55 -30.59 9.21
C GLY A 7 -7.14 -29.25 9.63
N ALA A 8 -6.72 -28.73 10.78
CA ALA A 8 -7.21 -27.49 11.36
C ALA A 8 -7.18 -26.41 10.27
N ARG A 9 -8.36 -25.96 9.82
CA ARG A 9 -8.46 -24.87 8.85
C ARG A 9 -7.69 -23.67 9.41
N PRO A 10 -6.77 -23.08 8.67
CA PRO A 10 -6.01 -21.94 9.15
C PRO A 10 -6.97 -20.86 9.65
N GLY A 11 -6.74 -20.37 10.88
CA GLY A 11 -7.58 -19.34 11.48
C GLY A 11 -7.65 -18.08 10.60
N ILE A 12 -8.76 -17.35 10.67
CA ILE A 12 -9.01 -16.16 9.85
C ILE A 12 -7.86 -15.11 9.93
N GLY A 13 -7.19 -15.03 11.09
CA GLY A 13 -6.04 -14.16 11.28
C GLY A 13 -4.84 -14.54 10.41
N SER A 14 -4.52 -15.84 10.32
CA SER A 14 -3.47 -16.34 9.44
C SER A 14 -3.81 -16.12 7.96
N GLN A 15 -5.07 -16.32 7.58
CA GLN A 15 -5.53 -16.05 6.20
C GLN A 15 -5.45 -14.57 5.87
N TRP A 16 -5.79 -13.67 6.82
CA TRP A 16 -5.69 -12.23 6.67
C TRP A 16 -4.25 -11.77 6.41
N ILE A 17 -3.31 -12.21 7.25
CA ILE A 17 -1.88 -11.85 7.09
C ILE A 17 -1.35 -12.39 5.76
N LYS A 18 -1.63 -13.67 5.42
CA LYS A 18 -1.20 -14.27 4.15
C LYS A 18 -1.77 -13.52 2.94
N ALA A 19 -3.05 -13.17 2.96
CA ALA A 19 -3.69 -12.44 1.88
C ALA A 19 -3.02 -11.09 1.62
N ASN A 20 -2.75 -10.33 2.68
CA ASN A 20 -2.08 -9.04 2.56
C ASN A 20 -0.59 -9.17 2.19
N ALA A 21 0.12 -10.17 2.70
CA ALA A 21 1.51 -10.43 2.33
C ALA A 21 1.63 -10.79 0.84
N ILE A 22 0.79 -11.71 0.34
CA ILE A 22 0.77 -12.10 -1.08
C ILE A 22 0.39 -10.89 -1.95
N GLY A 23 -0.66 -10.15 -1.56
CA GLY A 23 -1.08 -8.94 -2.26
C GLY A 23 0.02 -7.88 -2.28
N GLY A 24 0.73 -7.68 -1.17
CA GLY A 24 1.88 -6.79 -1.07
C GLY A 24 3.03 -7.18 -1.99
N VAL A 25 3.40 -8.47 -2.01
CA VAL A 25 4.44 -8.98 -2.93
C VAL A 25 4.06 -8.74 -4.39
N ILE A 26 2.81 -9.01 -4.77
CA ILE A 26 2.33 -8.79 -6.14
C ILE A 26 2.36 -7.29 -6.48
N ASN A 27 1.91 -6.43 -5.56
CA ASN A 27 1.92 -4.99 -5.76
C ASN A 27 3.35 -4.46 -5.97
N VAL A 28 4.28 -4.83 -5.09
CA VAL A 28 5.71 -4.47 -5.18
C VAL A 28 6.32 -4.97 -6.50
N ALA A 29 6.05 -6.22 -6.89
CA ALA A 29 6.57 -6.77 -8.16
C ALA A 29 6.05 -5.99 -9.37
N LEU A 30 4.77 -5.61 -9.38
CA LEU A 30 4.18 -4.84 -10.49
C LEU A 30 4.74 -3.42 -10.57
N THR A 31 4.90 -2.74 -9.42
CA THR A 31 5.50 -1.41 -9.35
C THR A 31 6.94 -1.45 -9.84
N PHE A 32 7.69 -2.45 -9.40
CA PHE A 32 9.08 -2.64 -9.82
C PHE A 32 9.21 -2.92 -11.32
N VAL A 33 8.32 -3.74 -11.90
CA VAL A 33 8.29 -3.96 -13.36
C VAL A 33 7.96 -2.67 -14.10
N ALA A 34 7.01 -1.87 -13.62
CA ALA A 34 6.70 -0.57 -14.20
C ALA A 34 7.94 0.36 -14.16
N PHE A 35 8.68 0.35 -13.04
CA PHE A 35 9.96 1.08 -12.92
C PHE A 35 10.96 0.63 -13.99
N LEU A 36 11.22 -0.65 -14.13
CA LEU A 36 12.15 -1.16 -15.13
C LEU A 36 11.74 -0.76 -16.57
N ILE A 37 10.44 -0.78 -16.87
CA ILE A 37 9.93 -0.32 -18.16
C ILE A 37 10.23 1.18 -18.33
N GLY A 38 10.00 1.99 -17.29
CA GLY A 38 10.33 3.42 -17.30
C GLY A 38 11.81 3.69 -17.58
N GLN A 39 12.70 2.95 -16.92
CA GLN A 39 14.16 3.04 -17.13
C GLN A 39 14.54 2.63 -18.56
N LEU A 40 13.98 1.54 -19.07
CA LEU A 40 14.24 1.08 -20.45
C LEU A 40 13.76 2.06 -21.52
N LEU A 41 12.68 2.79 -21.24
CA LEU A 41 12.14 3.81 -22.14
C LEU A 41 12.81 5.17 -21.99
N GLY A 42 13.71 5.35 -21.02
CA GLY A 42 14.38 6.63 -20.75
C GLY A 42 13.42 7.75 -20.37
N VAL A 43 12.30 7.44 -19.67
CA VAL A 43 11.24 8.43 -19.39
C VAL A 43 11.68 9.59 -18.49
N SER A 44 12.72 9.39 -17.69
CA SER A 44 13.32 10.41 -16.83
C SER A 44 14.31 11.31 -17.56
N GLU A 45 14.66 10.99 -18.82
CA GLU A 45 15.56 11.83 -19.60
C GLU A 45 14.84 13.12 -20.03
N PRO A 46 15.50 14.30 -19.94
CA PRO A 46 14.90 15.58 -20.34
C PRO A 46 14.47 15.64 -21.81
N ALA A 47 15.10 14.80 -22.65
CA ALA A 47 14.79 14.69 -24.07
C ALA A 47 13.69 13.69 -24.40
N ALA A 48 13.11 12.99 -23.40
CA ALA A 48 12.08 12.01 -23.65
C ALA A 48 10.84 12.64 -24.29
N ALA A 49 10.35 12.03 -25.37
CA ALA A 49 9.16 12.51 -26.05
C ALA A 49 7.94 12.44 -25.12
N MET A 50 7.10 13.48 -25.17
CA MET A 50 5.87 13.57 -24.35
C MET A 50 4.98 12.31 -24.49
N ALA A 51 4.93 11.70 -25.68
CA ALA A 51 4.18 10.47 -25.91
C ALA A 51 4.73 9.29 -25.09
N VAL A 52 6.05 9.18 -24.91
CA VAL A 52 6.70 8.14 -24.09
C VAL A 52 6.38 8.36 -22.63
N GLN A 53 6.50 9.60 -22.14
CA GLN A 53 6.17 9.96 -20.76
C GLN A 53 4.69 9.71 -20.45
N SER A 54 3.79 10.10 -21.35
CA SER A 54 2.35 9.86 -21.20
C SER A 54 2.02 8.37 -21.18
N GLY A 55 2.65 7.58 -22.06
CA GLY A 55 2.50 6.13 -22.08
C GLY A 55 2.96 5.48 -20.77
N PHE A 56 4.09 5.94 -20.24
CA PHE A 56 4.60 5.47 -18.95
C PHE A 56 3.63 5.78 -17.79
N VAL A 57 3.06 6.99 -17.72
CA VAL A 57 2.06 7.35 -16.70
C VAL A 57 0.90 6.36 -16.71
N VAL A 58 0.40 6.00 -17.89
CA VAL A 58 -0.68 5.01 -18.02
C VAL A 58 -0.25 3.65 -17.50
N ILE A 59 0.93 3.17 -17.89
CA ILE A 59 1.46 1.86 -17.48
C ILE A 59 1.66 1.81 -15.96
N ALA A 60 2.33 2.80 -15.38
CA ALA A 60 2.59 2.85 -13.94
C ALA A 60 1.30 2.95 -13.13
N THR A 61 0.35 3.79 -13.57
CA THR A 61 -0.96 3.91 -12.94
C THR A 61 -1.75 2.60 -13.01
N ALA A 62 -1.74 1.93 -14.17
CA ALA A 62 -2.43 0.64 -14.34
C ALA A 62 -1.78 -0.47 -13.49
N ALA A 63 -0.46 -0.52 -13.41
CA ALA A 63 0.26 -1.50 -12.60
C ALA A 63 -0.10 -1.38 -11.11
N LEU A 64 -0.09 -0.16 -10.56
CA LEU A 64 -0.43 0.08 -9.17
C LEU A 64 -1.93 -0.16 -8.89
N ALA A 65 -2.81 0.27 -9.80
CA ALA A 65 -4.24 -0.01 -9.69
C ALA A 65 -4.54 -1.51 -9.68
N PHE A 66 -3.88 -2.28 -10.53
CA PHE A 66 -4.03 -3.72 -10.57
C PHE A 66 -3.41 -4.40 -9.34
N GLY A 67 -2.25 -3.96 -8.87
CA GLY A 67 -1.64 -4.47 -7.64
C GLY A 67 -2.54 -4.28 -6.42
N LEU A 68 -3.07 -3.08 -6.23
CA LEU A 68 -4.03 -2.81 -5.15
C LEU A 68 -5.36 -3.53 -5.36
N PHE A 69 -5.84 -3.70 -6.60
CA PHE A 69 -7.02 -4.55 -6.87
C PHE A 69 -6.80 -5.99 -6.37
N VAL A 70 -5.65 -6.60 -6.67
CA VAL A 70 -5.32 -7.96 -6.22
C VAL A 70 -5.28 -8.02 -4.69
N MET A 71 -4.63 -7.04 -4.03
CA MET A 71 -4.59 -6.96 -2.57
C MET A 71 -6.00 -6.80 -1.98
N GLY A 72 -6.82 -5.93 -2.56
CA GLY A 72 -8.24 -5.75 -2.19
C GLY A 72 -9.06 -7.03 -2.39
N TYR A 73 -8.83 -7.77 -3.48
CA TYR A 73 -9.51 -9.02 -3.75
C TYR A 73 -9.15 -10.08 -2.70
N LEU A 74 -7.87 -10.31 -2.45
CA LEU A 74 -7.43 -11.31 -1.47
C LEU A 74 -7.91 -10.99 -0.05
N SER A 75 -7.78 -9.75 0.39
CA SER A 75 -8.30 -9.30 1.69
C SER A 75 -9.83 -9.38 1.76
N GLY A 76 -10.50 -9.03 0.68
CA GLY A 76 -11.96 -9.10 0.55
C GLY A 76 -12.50 -10.53 0.63
N VAL A 77 -11.82 -11.52 0.05
CA VAL A 77 -12.17 -12.94 0.19
C VAL A 77 -12.14 -13.38 1.65
N VAL A 78 -11.12 -12.96 2.41
CA VAL A 78 -11.02 -13.27 3.84
C VAL A 78 -12.13 -12.59 4.64
N LEU A 79 -12.43 -11.31 4.34
CA LEU A 79 -13.52 -10.60 5.01
C LEU A 79 -14.89 -11.20 4.67
N ARG A 80 -15.12 -11.62 3.42
CA ARG A 80 -16.37 -12.27 3.00
C ARG A 80 -16.60 -13.61 3.71
N ALA A 81 -15.53 -14.35 4.00
CA ALA A 81 -15.64 -15.58 4.77
C ALA A 81 -16.14 -15.33 6.21
N LYS A 82 -15.88 -14.13 6.76
CA LYS A 82 -16.32 -13.72 8.10
C LYS A 82 -17.65 -12.97 8.10
N LEU A 83 -17.90 -12.18 7.05
CA LEU A 83 -19.06 -11.29 6.91
C LEU A 83 -19.87 -11.73 5.68
N PRO A 84 -20.92 -12.53 5.82
CA PRO A 84 -21.69 -13.05 4.66
C PRO A 84 -22.26 -11.94 3.76
N ALA A 85 -22.67 -10.79 4.35
CA ALA A 85 -23.17 -9.63 3.62
C ALA A 85 -22.08 -8.66 3.14
N PHE A 86 -20.81 -9.11 3.06
CA PHE A 86 -19.68 -8.27 2.68
C PHE A 86 -19.82 -7.69 1.26
N PRO A 87 -19.76 -6.35 1.09
CA PRO A 87 -20.00 -5.69 -0.19
C PRO A 87 -18.74 -5.70 -1.08
N MET A 88 -18.38 -6.87 -1.59
CA MET A 88 -17.14 -7.12 -2.34
C MET A 88 -16.92 -6.14 -3.49
N ARG A 89 -17.99 -5.81 -4.25
CA ARG A 89 -17.89 -4.89 -5.39
C ARG A 89 -17.41 -3.50 -4.98
N ASN A 90 -17.99 -2.94 -3.93
CA ASN A 90 -17.63 -1.59 -3.45
C ASN A 90 -16.23 -1.58 -2.84
N TRP A 91 -15.88 -2.68 -2.17
CA TRP A 91 -14.53 -2.88 -1.63
C TRP A 91 -13.47 -2.87 -2.74
N LEU A 92 -13.69 -3.64 -3.80
CA LEU A 92 -12.77 -3.69 -4.94
C LEU A 92 -12.69 -2.34 -5.67
N ALA A 93 -13.84 -1.68 -5.87
CA ALA A 93 -13.86 -0.35 -6.48
C ALA A 93 -13.00 0.65 -5.71
N LEU A 94 -13.07 0.66 -4.36
CA LEU A 94 -12.23 1.50 -3.54
C LEU A 94 -10.73 1.24 -3.79
N TYR A 95 -10.31 -0.02 -3.82
CA TYR A 95 -8.90 -0.37 -4.03
C TYR A 95 -8.40 0.01 -5.42
N VAL A 96 -9.22 -0.15 -6.46
CA VAL A 96 -8.89 0.32 -7.82
C VAL A 96 -8.72 1.83 -7.86
N VAL A 97 -9.63 2.58 -7.25
CA VAL A 97 -9.56 4.05 -7.20
C VAL A 97 -8.33 4.52 -6.44
N LEU A 98 -8.06 3.93 -5.26
CA LEU A 98 -6.85 4.25 -4.50
C LEU A 98 -5.59 3.92 -5.30
N GLY A 99 -5.56 2.77 -5.96
CA GLY A 99 -4.44 2.37 -6.80
C GLY A 99 -4.21 3.31 -7.98
N ALA A 100 -5.28 3.77 -8.62
CA ALA A 100 -5.18 4.75 -9.69
C ALA A 100 -4.64 6.11 -9.19
N ILE A 101 -5.12 6.58 -8.03
CA ILE A 101 -4.65 7.83 -7.43
C ILE A 101 -3.17 7.73 -7.06
N PHE A 102 -2.79 6.69 -6.32
CA PHE A 102 -1.39 6.51 -5.92
C PHE A 102 -0.48 6.26 -7.12
N GLY A 103 -0.94 5.51 -8.12
CA GLY A 103 -0.20 5.27 -9.34
C GLY A 103 0.06 6.54 -10.14
N LEU A 104 -0.95 7.42 -10.23
CA LEU A 104 -0.79 8.72 -10.87
C LEU A 104 0.20 9.61 -10.12
N ILE A 105 0.10 9.68 -8.78
CA ILE A 105 1.02 10.46 -7.95
C ILE A 105 2.45 9.94 -8.12
N SER A 106 2.66 8.64 -8.05
CA SER A 106 3.98 8.02 -8.23
C SER A 106 4.55 8.28 -9.62
N ALA A 107 3.73 8.12 -10.67
CA ALA A 107 4.16 8.35 -12.04
C ALA A 107 4.54 9.82 -12.28
N VAL A 108 3.79 10.78 -11.72
CA VAL A 108 4.11 12.21 -11.80
C VAL A 108 5.39 12.52 -11.03
N ALA A 109 5.57 11.94 -9.84
CA ALA A 109 6.80 12.12 -9.06
C ALA A 109 8.04 11.64 -9.84
N TRP A 110 7.92 10.55 -10.59
CA TRP A 110 9.00 10.02 -11.42
C TRP A 110 9.36 10.88 -12.64
N LEU A 111 8.38 11.61 -13.16
CA LEU A 111 8.59 12.52 -14.29
C LEU A 111 9.14 13.88 -13.85
N THR A 112 9.07 14.20 -12.56
CA THR A 112 9.65 15.45 -12.04
C THR A 112 11.17 15.30 -12.00
N PRO A 113 11.94 16.16 -12.71
CA PRO A 113 13.39 16.12 -12.64
C PRO A 113 13.82 16.23 -11.17
N GLU A 114 14.68 15.33 -10.72
CA GLU A 114 15.32 15.48 -9.44
C GLU A 114 16.19 16.74 -9.46
N THR A 115 15.63 17.85 -9.04
CA THR A 115 16.44 18.95 -8.54
C THR A 115 16.96 18.47 -7.18
N SER A 116 17.98 17.61 -7.20
CA SER A 116 18.70 17.26 -5.98
C SER A 116 19.28 18.56 -5.43
N PRO A 117 18.69 19.18 -4.40
CA PRO A 117 19.44 20.19 -3.69
C PRO A 117 20.67 19.44 -3.19
N ASP A 118 21.84 20.05 -3.36
CA ASP A 118 23.08 19.61 -2.73
C ASP A 118 22.81 19.70 -1.20
N ILE A 119 22.12 18.69 -0.68
CA ILE A 119 21.77 18.61 0.72
C ILE A 119 23.10 18.26 1.39
N GLY A 120 23.80 19.29 1.84
CA GLY A 120 24.90 19.16 2.76
C GLY A 120 24.53 18.22 3.92
N PRO A 121 25.39 17.96 4.89
CA PRO A 121 25.10 17.02 5.96
C PRO A 121 23.71 17.31 6.51
N VAL A 122 22.80 16.30 6.38
CA VAL A 122 21.38 16.48 6.69
C VAL A 122 21.25 16.83 8.16
N ASP A 123 20.78 18.02 8.45
CA ASP A 123 20.57 18.49 9.81
C ASP A 123 19.54 17.58 10.52
N THR A 124 19.90 17.13 11.73
CA THR A 124 19.05 16.26 12.55
C THR A 124 17.65 16.84 12.76
N ASP A 125 17.56 18.18 12.90
CA ASP A 125 16.28 18.86 13.11
C ASP A 125 15.37 18.76 11.87
N ILE A 126 15.95 18.82 10.67
CA ILE A 126 15.21 18.61 9.41
C ILE A 126 14.69 17.17 9.34
N VAL A 127 15.51 16.19 9.68
CA VAL A 127 15.10 14.78 9.69
C VAL A 127 13.93 14.56 10.65
N VAL A 128 14.02 15.09 11.85
CA VAL A 128 12.95 14.99 12.86
C VAL A 128 11.67 15.66 12.36
N ALA A 129 11.77 16.85 11.79
CA ALA A 129 10.61 17.56 11.22
C ALA A 129 9.93 16.79 10.11
N VAL A 130 10.71 16.22 9.16
CA VAL A 130 10.21 15.38 8.07
C VAL A 130 9.56 14.10 8.60
N ALA A 131 10.18 13.44 9.58
CA ALA A 131 9.63 12.25 10.20
C ALA A 131 8.28 12.53 10.90
N ILE A 132 8.19 13.63 11.68
CA ILE A 132 6.93 14.05 12.32
C ILE A 132 5.88 14.34 11.25
N GLY A 133 6.23 15.08 10.20
CA GLY A 133 5.34 15.36 9.08
C GLY A 133 4.81 14.08 8.42
N ALA A 134 5.70 13.11 8.16
CA ALA A 134 5.34 11.81 7.58
C ALA A 134 4.36 11.02 8.48
N VAL A 135 4.57 11.03 9.80
CA VAL A 135 3.63 10.41 10.76
C VAL A 135 2.26 11.08 10.68
N ILE A 136 2.22 12.42 10.75
CA ILE A 136 0.95 13.16 10.72
C ILE A 136 0.19 12.88 9.42
N VAL A 137 0.85 13.03 8.28
CA VAL A 137 0.25 12.79 6.96
C VAL A 137 -0.19 11.33 6.83
N GLY A 138 0.65 10.39 7.25
CA GLY A 138 0.33 8.96 7.24
C GLY A 138 -0.90 8.63 8.08
N VAL A 139 -1.00 9.16 9.31
CA VAL A 139 -2.18 9.00 10.17
C VAL A 139 -3.43 9.56 9.51
N MET A 140 -3.35 10.75 8.92
CA MET A 140 -4.49 11.37 8.23
C MET A 140 -4.96 10.55 7.04
N ILE A 141 -4.04 10.10 6.18
CA ILE A 141 -4.34 9.25 5.03
C ILE A 141 -4.93 7.91 5.51
N GLY A 142 -4.31 7.28 6.50
CA GLY A 142 -4.79 6.02 7.07
C GLY A 142 -6.19 6.15 7.67
N ALA A 143 -6.47 7.24 8.39
CA ALA A 143 -7.80 7.54 8.93
C ALA A 143 -8.83 7.77 7.83
N ALA A 144 -8.49 8.51 6.78
CA ALA A 144 -9.36 8.76 5.64
C ALA A 144 -9.70 7.47 4.89
N VAL A 145 -8.69 6.67 4.54
CA VAL A 145 -8.89 5.36 3.89
C VAL A 145 -9.69 4.42 4.80
N GLY A 146 -9.36 4.35 6.08
CA GLY A 146 -10.09 3.55 7.07
C GLY A 146 -11.55 3.97 7.22
N SER A 147 -11.85 5.27 7.12
CA SER A 147 -13.22 5.79 7.14
C SER A 147 -14.01 5.39 5.90
N LEU A 148 -13.39 5.49 4.71
CA LEU A 148 -14.02 5.02 3.46
C LEU A 148 -14.29 3.51 3.50
N GLN A 149 -13.34 2.73 3.99
CA GLN A 149 -13.52 1.29 4.18
C GLN A 149 -14.63 0.99 5.20
N ALA A 150 -14.68 1.74 6.31
CA ALA A 150 -15.72 1.60 7.32
C ALA A 150 -17.13 1.92 6.77
N LEU A 151 -17.25 2.93 5.92
CA LEU A 151 -18.51 3.23 5.23
C LEU A 151 -18.97 2.05 4.35
N ILE A 152 -18.04 1.43 3.64
CA ILE A 152 -18.33 0.24 2.82
C ILE A 152 -18.71 -0.96 3.70
N LEU A 153 -18.04 -1.15 4.85
CA LEU A 153 -18.30 -2.25 5.77
C LEU A 153 -19.57 -2.07 6.61
N ARG A 154 -20.04 -0.84 6.75
CA ARG A 154 -21.19 -0.49 7.62
C ARG A 154 -22.43 -1.37 7.43
N PRO A 155 -22.83 -1.77 6.21
CA PRO A 155 -23.99 -2.66 6.04
C PRO A 155 -23.75 -4.10 6.52
N ALA A 156 -22.49 -4.52 6.68
CA ALA A 156 -22.11 -5.91 6.96
C ALA A 156 -21.50 -6.12 8.35
N ALA A 157 -21.07 -5.05 9.03
CA ALA A 157 -20.29 -5.21 10.26
C ALA A 157 -20.47 -4.09 11.28
N GLN A 158 -20.26 -4.46 12.55
CA GLN A 158 -20.19 -3.55 13.70
C GLN A 158 -18.75 -3.39 14.19
N GLY A 159 -18.51 -2.38 15.03
CA GLY A 159 -17.19 -2.15 15.64
C GLY A 159 -16.20 -1.39 14.77
N LEU A 160 -16.68 -0.65 13.79
CA LEU A 160 -15.89 0.03 12.75
C LEU A 160 -14.96 1.15 13.27
N GLY A 161 -15.22 1.72 14.45
CA GLY A 161 -14.31 2.72 15.05
C GLY A 161 -12.90 2.18 15.29
N ARG A 162 -12.79 0.90 15.70
CA ARG A 162 -11.48 0.25 15.82
C ARG A 162 -10.79 0.02 14.48
N TRP A 163 -11.59 -0.27 13.46
CA TRP A 163 -11.06 -0.38 12.10
C TRP A 163 -10.37 0.91 11.67
N ILE A 164 -11.06 2.04 11.83
CA ILE A 164 -10.52 3.36 11.49
C ILE A 164 -9.25 3.66 12.30
N ALA A 165 -9.28 3.41 13.61
CA ALA A 165 -8.12 3.62 14.49
C ALA A 165 -6.92 2.76 14.07
N CYS A 166 -7.13 1.49 13.72
CA CYS A 166 -6.06 0.62 13.21
C CYS A 166 -5.53 1.07 11.85
N CYS A 167 -6.40 1.57 10.95
CA CYS A 167 -5.95 2.14 9.68
C CYS A 167 -5.13 3.42 9.88
N ALA A 168 -5.52 4.30 10.80
CA ALA A 168 -4.75 5.49 11.16
C ALA A 168 -3.36 5.12 11.70
N LEU A 169 -3.30 4.15 12.62
CA LEU A 169 -2.04 3.65 13.17
C LEU A 169 -1.18 2.97 12.11
N ALA A 170 -1.77 2.18 11.21
CA ALA A 170 -1.06 1.60 10.08
C ALA A 170 -0.51 2.68 9.13
N GLY A 171 -1.26 3.77 8.93
CA GLY A 171 -0.80 4.93 8.16
C GLY A 171 0.44 5.59 8.76
N ALA A 172 0.60 5.62 10.09
CA ALA A 172 1.80 6.14 10.73
C ALA A 172 3.08 5.39 10.34
N LEU A 173 2.98 4.13 9.88
CA LEU A 173 4.13 3.35 9.41
C LEU A 173 4.79 3.96 8.16
N PHE A 174 4.16 4.90 7.48
CA PHE A 174 4.78 5.64 6.38
C PHE A 174 6.07 6.34 6.79
N VAL A 175 6.24 6.66 8.09
CA VAL A 175 7.51 7.19 8.61
C VAL A 175 8.69 6.27 8.32
N LEU A 176 8.48 4.96 8.20
CA LEU A 176 9.55 3.99 7.92
C LEU A 176 10.12 4.13 6.50
N ILE A 177 9.39 4.78 5.58
CA ILE A 177 9.87 5.04 4.22
C ILE A 177 10.83 6.23 4.21
N VAL A 178 10.68 7.17 5.15
CA VAL A 178 11.50 8.40 5.21
C VAL A 178 13.01 8.12 5.25
N PRO A 179 13.54 7.23 6.12
CA PRO A 179 14.97 6.90 6.09
C PRO A 179 15.42 6.27 4.77
N ALA A 180 14.55 5.47 4.14
CA ALA A 180 14.86 4.85 2.85
C ALA A 180 15.04 5.91 1.75
N VAL A 181 14.20 6.95 1.78
CA VAL A 181 14.28 8.06 0.82
C VAL A 181 15.44 9.00 1.12
N LEU A 182 15.67 9.35 2.41
CA LEU A 182 16.68 10.34 2.79
C LEU A 182 18.11 9.80 2.85
N TYR A 183 18.28 8.57 3.27
CA TYR A 183 19.60 7.96 3.53
C TYR A 183 19.93 6.76 2.66
N GLY A 184 18.98 6.36 1.82
CA GLY A 184 19.21 5.27 0.89
C GLY A 184 20.13 5.62 -0.26
N PRO A 185 20.42 4.65 -1.14
CA PRO A 185 21.12 4.91 -2.39
C PRO A 185 20.42 6.04 -3.13
N GLN A 186 21.14 7.09 -3.53
CA GLN A 186 20.55 8.34 -4.04
C GLN A 186 20.09 8.23 -5.50
N SER A 187 20.25 7.10 -6.16
CA SER A 187 19.81 6.93 -7.54
C SER A 187 19.66 5.47 -7.99
N GLY A 188 18.80 5.28 -8.96
CA GLY A 188 18.71 4.06 -9.76
C GLY A 188 18.06 2.86 -9.07
N PHE A 189 18.42 1.68 -9.57
CA PHE A 189 17.85 0.40 -9.18
C PHE A 189 17.90 0.11 -7.66
N ALA A 190 19.00 0.46 -7.00
CA ALA A 190 19.18 0.14 -5.57
C ALA A 190 18.25 0.94 -4.67
N GLN A 191 17.98 2.21 -5.00
CA GLN A 191 17.04 3.06 -4.27
C GLN A 191 15.62 2.51 -4.40
N GLU A 192 15.19 2.22 -5.62
CA GLU A 192 13.86 1.71 -5.88
C GLU A 192 13.62 0.36 -5.20
N LEU A 193 14.58 -0.57 -5.34
CA LEU A 193 14.50 -1.86 -4.66
C LEU A 193 14.35 -1.70 -3.14
N MET A 194 15.08 -0.76 -2.55
CA MET A 194 15.00 -0.50 -1.11
C MET A 194 13.64 0.08 -0.72
N ILE A 195 13.11 1.05 -1.47
CA ILE A 195 11.78 1.64 -1.23
C ILE A 195 10.71 0.53 -1.31
N GLU A 196 10.77 -0.33 -2.32
CA GLU A 196 9.81 -1.41 -2.51
C GLU A 196 9.90 -2.47 -1.39
N LEU A 197 11.10 -2.81 -0.93
CA LEU A 197 11.28 -3.72 0.21
C LEU A 197 10.70 -3.11 1.50
N VAL A 198 10.95 -1.82 1.75
CA VAL A 198 10.36 -1.13 2.92
C VAL A 198 8.83 -1.08 2.79
N THR A 199 8.29 -0.80 1.60
CA THR A 199 6.85 -0.80 1.34
C THR A 199 6.22 -2.17 1.61
N LEU A 200 6.89 -3.26 1.23
CA LEU A 200 6.44 -4.61 1.55
C LEU A 200 6.40 -4.86 3.07
N VAL A 201 7.45 -4.47 3.79
CA VAL A 201 7.50 -4.58 5.25
C VAL A 201 6.38 -3.77 5.89
N VAL A 202 6.18 -2.53 5.46
CA VAL A 202 5.09 -1.66 5.93
C VAL A 202 3.72 -2.30 5.69
N THR A 203 3.50 -2.90 4.51
CA THR A 203 2.26 -3.60 4.18
C THR A 203 1.98 -4.77 5.12
N ILE A 204 3.00 -5.58 5.41
CA ILE A 204 2.87 -6.72 6.33
C ILE A 204 2.58 -6.24 7.76
N LEU A 205 3.30 -5.22 8.24
CA LEU A 205 3.09 -4.62 9.56
C LEU A 205 1.69 -4.00 9.67
N ALA A 206 1.21 -3.32 8.62
CA ALA A 206 -0.14 -2.79 8.56
C ALA A 206 -1.19 -3.90 8.68
N ALA A 207 -0.98 -5.04 8.01
CA ALA A 207 -1.87 -6.19 8.13
C ALA A 207 -1.91 -6.77 9.57
N VAL A 208 -0.77 -6.77 10.27
CA VAL A 208 -0.68 -7.18 11.68
C VAL A 208 -1.41 -6.19 12.58
N ILE A 209 -1.24 -4.88 12.37
CA ILE A 209 -1.95 -3.83 13.13
C ILE A 209 -3.47 -3.91 12.92
N LEU A 210 -3.92 -4.23 11.70
CA LEU A 210 -5.34 -4.40 11.39
C LEU A 210 -5.95 -5.70 11.92
N LEU A 211 -5.13 -6.70 12.23
CA LEU A 211 -5.60 -8.02 12.67
C LEU A 211 -6.58 -7.96 13.88
N PRO A 212 -6.32 -7.20 14.97
CA PRO A 212 -7.26 -7.10 16.08
C PRO A 212 -8.61 -6.52 15.67
N ALA A 213 -8.63 -5.59 14.72
CA ALA A 213 -9.88 -5.05 14.17
C ALA A 213 -10.62 -6.10 13.36
N VAL A 214 -9.94 -6.83 12.46
CA VAL A 214 -10.51 -7.93 11.67
C VAL A 214 -11.12 -9.00 12.58
N LEU A 215 -10.39 -9.43 13.63
CA LEU A 215 -10.88 -10.48 14.55
C LEU A 215 -12.12 -10.04 15.32
N ARG A 216 -12.29 -8.77 15.59
CA ARG A 216 -13.40 -8.19 16.38
C ARG A 216 -14.58 -7.69 15.55
N LEU A 217 -14.50 -7.69 14.22
CA LEU A 217 -15.68 -7.41 13.38
C LEU A 217 -16.76 -8.46 13.66
N ARG A 218 -17.98 -7.98 13.91
CA ARG A 218 -19.16 -8.81 14.12
C ARG A 218 -20.14 -8.58 12.97
N PRO A 219 -20.70 -9.63 12.37
CA PRO A 219 -21.77 -9.46 11.40
C PRO A 219 -23.00 -8.82 12.08
N HIS A 220 -23.80 -8.11 11.30
CA HIS A 220 -25.12 -7.64 11.71
C HIS A 220 -26.09 -8.78 11.86
#